data_a683827a885f0ca5a029d0f636f0e5ac
#
_entry.id   a683827a885f0ca5a029d0f636f0e5ac
#
_cell.length_a   1.000
_cell.length_b   1.000
_cell.length_c   1.000
_cell.angle_alpha   90.00
_cell.angle_beta   90.00
_cell.angle_gamma   90.00
#
_symmetry.space_group_name_H-M   'P 1'
#
loop_
_entity.id
_entity.type
_entity.pdbx_description
1 polymer ?
#
loop_
_entity_poly.entity_id
_entity_poly.type
_entity_poly.pdbx_seq_one_letter_code
_entity_poly.pdbx_strand_id
1 'polypeptide(L)'
;MKTFLFLLFISISANVFGQWGMGAIKMGHFSPSATEGGFIIGFEGGRVIDRNLNIGISLDWFHKDFVDKKLVQSLDNIYGIGGGSINELRAQTNLHDFPLMLNLTANFPVAPFVNVFATGGIGAEILLISYSNFQNPDKDEFQSAFDFNWSLGTGISYMLGRRSDIFGELTYHSSQPGWQYEVYDSNIGRNRTFERSFDMSGMMFRIGIRFYY
;
A
#
# COMPACT_ATOMS: atom_id res chain seq x y z
N MET A 1 12.26 -22.37 12.74
CA MET A 1 11.24 -21.43 13.24
C MET A 1 10.51 -20.65 12.12
N LYS A 2 11.20 -20.09 11.11
CA LYS A 2 10.56 -19.29 10.02
C LYS A 2 9.60 -20.12 9.16
N THR A 3 9.91 -21.36 8.83
CA THR A 3 9.05 -22.28 8.05
C THR A 3 7.81 -22.72 8.80
N PHE A 4 7.89 -22.87 10.13
CA PHE A 4 6.76 -23.24 10.97
C PHE A 4 5.72 -22.13 11.09
N LEU A 5 6.18 -20.87 11.15
CA LEU A 5 5.29 -19.68 11.15
C LEU A 5 4.54 -19.55 9.83
N PHE A 6 5.21 -19.82 8.71
CA PHE A 6 4.61 -19.77 7.37
C PHE A 6 3.55 -20.86 7.17
N LEU A 7 3.82 -22.07 7.64
CA LEU A 7 2.85 -23.19 7.62
C LEU A 7 1.67 -22.96 8.57
N LEU A 8 1.89 -22.32 9.72
CA LEU A 8 0.81 -21.92 10.64
C LEU A 8 -0.10 -20.86 10.01
N PHE A 9 0.46 -19.88 9.29
CA PHE A 9 -0.31 -18.87 8.57
C PHE A 9 -1.18 -19.48 7.46
N ILE A 10 -0.65 -20.44 6.70
CA ILE A 10 -1.39 -21.17 5.66
C ILE A 10 -2.49 -22.04 6.27
N SER A 11 -2.25 -22.68 7.40
CA SER A 11 -3.23 -23.57 8.05
C SER A 11 -4.37 -22.79 8.72
N ILE A 12 -4.13 -21.58 9.22
CA ILE A 12 -5.17 -20.69 9.75
C ILE A 12 -6.07 -20.18 8.62
N SER A 13 -5.48 -19.83 7.47
CA SER A 13 -6.24 -19.35 6.31
C SER A 13 -7.17 -20.44 5.73
N ALA A 14 -6.79 -21.71 5.77
CA ALA A 14 -7.60 -22.81 5.21
C ALA A 14 -8.88 -23.14 6.02
N ASN A 15 -8.91 -22.86 7.33
CA ASN A 15 -10.05 -23.19 8.18
C ASN A 15 -11.08 -22.07 8.35
N VAL A 16 -10.77 -20.83 7.95
CA VAL A 16 -11.70 -19.68 8.05
C VAL A 16 -12.70 -19.63 6.89
N PHE A 17 -12.45 -20.38 5.81
CA PHE A 17 -13.19 -20.29 4.53
C PHE A 17 -14.22 -21.40 4.31
N GLY A 18 -14.91 -21.82 5.35
CA GLY A 18 -16.04 -22.75 5.21
C GLY A 18 -17.31 -22.05 4.75
N GLN A 19 -17.84 -22.45 3.61
CA GLN A 19 -19.14 -22.11 3.02
C GLN A 19 -19.36 -20.60 2.74
N TRP A 20 -19.39 -20.21 1.45
CA TRP A 20 -19.55 -18.85 0.91
C TRP A 20 -18.28 -17.97 1.04
N GLY A 21 -17.14 -18.57 0.86
CA GLY A 21 -15.90 -17.85 0.76
C GLY A 21 -15.75 -17.08 -0.55
N MET A 22 -15.01 -16.00 -0.53
CA MET A 22 -14.53 -15.32 -1.73
C MET A 22 -13.04 -15.09 -1.65
N GLY A 23 -12.37 -15.10 -2.82
CA GLY A 23 -10.99 -14.69 -2.97
C GLY A 23 -10.85 -13.85 -4.22
N ALA A 24 -10.02 -12.81 -4.20
CA ALA A 24 -9.74 -11.98 -5.35
C ALA A 24 -8.25 -11.69 -5.49
N ILE A 25 -7.83 -11.55 -6.73
CA ILE A 25 -6.52 -11.03 -7.11
C ILE A 25 -6.78 -9.78 -7.93
N LYS A 26 -6.10 -8.70 -7.59
CA LYS A 26 -6.26 -7.39 -8.23
C LYS A 26 -4.90 -6.76 -8.51
N MET A 27 -4.81 -6.04 -9.61
CA MET A 27 -3.59 -5.32 -10.00
C MET A 27 -3.95 -4.01 -10.68
N GLY A 28 -3.06 -3.05 -10.62
CA GLY A 28 -3.35 -1.76 -11.23
C GLY A 28 -2.29 -0.72 -10.99
N HIS A 29 -2.75 0.51 -10.90
CA HIS A 29 -1.92 1.69 -10.72
C HIS A 29 -2.38 2.47 -9.49
N PHE A 30 -1.43 2.84 -8.66
CA PHE A 30 -1.62 3.71 -7.50
C PHE A 30 -0.84 5.00 -7.69
N SER A 31 -1.49 6.14 -7.42
CA SER A 31 -0.91 7.48 -7.53
C SER A 31 -0.96 8.16 -6.17
N PRO A 32 -0.02 7.88 -5.25
CA PRO A 32 0.06 8.56 -3.97
C PRO A 32 0.60 9.98 -4.11
N SER A 33 0.25 10.87 -3.17
CA SER A 33 0.69 12.27 -3.17
C SER A 33 2.18 12.44 -2.94
N ALA A 34 2.80 11.53 -2.17
CA ALA A 34 4.22 11.64 -1.81
C ALA A 34 5.17 11.24 -2.93
N THR A 35 4.73 10.40 -3.88
CA THR A 35 5.59 9.88 -4.96
C THR A 35 4.86 9.92 -6.30
N GLU A 36 5.63 9.68 -7.36
CA GLU A 36 5.01 9.38 -8.65
C GLU A 36 4.24 8.05 -8.57
N GLY A 37 3.19 7.93 -9.39
CA GLY A 37 2.39 6.72 -9.44
C GLY A 37 3.19 5.49 -9.85
N GLY A 38 2.75 4.32 -9.42
CA GLY A 38 3.40 3.04 -9.68
C GLY A 38 2.42 1.87 -9.71
N PHE A 39 2.98 0.69 -9.94
CA PHE A 39 2.22 -0.56 -9.97
C PHE A 39 1.83 -0.99 -8.57
N ILE A 40 0.61 -1.51 -8.44
CA ILE A 40 0.09 -2.12 -7.21
C ILE A 40 -0.52 -3.48 -7.55
N ILE A 41 -0.28 -4.47 -6.68
CA ILE A 41 -0.92 -5.78 -6.72
C ILE A 41 -1.54 -6.06 -5.36
N GLY A 42 -2.70 -6.71 -5.34
CA GLY A 42 -3.42 -7.01 -4.12
C GLY A 42 -4.10 -8.36 -4.13
N PHE A 43 -4.24 -8.89 -2.93
CA PHE A 43 -4.98 -10.12 -2.65
C PHE A 43 -6.07 -9.81 -1.65
N GLU A 44 -7.25 -10.33 -1.88
CA GLU A 44 -8.38 -10.19 -0.96
C GLU A 44 -8.98 -11.56 -0.69
N GLY A 45 -9.24 -11.84 0.58
CA GLY A 45 -9.98 -13.00 1.02
C GLY A 45 -11.12 -12.58 1.91
N GLY A 46 -12.28 -13.21 1.77
CA GLY A 46 -13.44 -12.76 2.53
C GLY A 46 -14.61 -13.71 2.51
N ARG A 47 -15.73 -13.18 2.93
CA ARG A 47 -16.99 -13.89 3.03
C ARG A 47 -18.15 -13.09 2.45
N VAL A 48 -19.01 -13.76 1.73
CA VAL A 48 -20.30 -13.22 1.30
C VAL A 48 -21.25 -13.27 2.50
N ILE A 49 -21.69 -12.11 2.98
CA ILE A 49 -22.65 -12.00 4.09
C ILE A 49 -24.07 -12.18 3.56
N ASP A 50 -24.37 -11.51 2.47
CA ASP A 50 -25.66 -11.53 1.78
C ASP A 50 -25.44 -11.39 0.27
N ARG A 51 -26.51 -11.52 -0.52
CA ARG A 51 -26.47 -11.39 -2.00
C ARG A 51 -25.79 -10.11 -2.47
N ASN A 52 -25.89 -9.06 -1.66
CA ASN A 52 -25.41 -7.73 -2.00
C ASN A 52 -24.26 -7.24 -1.12
N LEU A 53 -23.83 -8.02 -0.13
CA LEU A 53 -22.84 -7.54 0.85
C LEU A 53 -21.73 -8.58 1.08
N ASN A 54 -20.50 -8.14 0.94
CA ASN A 54 -19.30 -8.93 1.21
C ASN A 54 -18.45 -8.21 2.25
N ILE A 55 -17.77 -8.99 3.10
CA ILE A 55 -16.72 -8.52 3.99
C ILE A 55 -15.43 -9.28 3.65
N GLY A 56 -14.32 -8.57 3.62
CA GLY A 56 -13.03 -9.18 3.28
C GLY A 56 -11.86 -8.50 3.94
N ILE A 57 -10.73 -9.20 3.95
CA ILE A 57 -9.43 -8.66 4.33
C ILE A 57 -8.59 -8.65 3.07
N SER A 58 -7.99 -7.50 2.75
CA SER A 58 -7.04 -7.40 1.64
C SER A 58 -5.67 -6.99 2.14
N LEU A 59 -4.67 -7.49 1.42
CA LEU A 59 -3.27 -7.07 1.52
C LEU A 59 -2.85 -6.63 0.13
N ASP A 60 -2.49 -5.38 0.00
CA ASP A 60 -1.95 -4.81 -1.22
C ASP A 60 -0.42 -4.64 -1.07
N TRP A 61 0.29 -4.60 -2.17
CA TRP A 61 1.71 -4.28 -2.25
C TRP A 61 1.93 -3.28 -3.37
N PHE A 62 2.41 -2.12 -2.98
CA PHE A 62 2.87 -1.07 -3.89
C PHE A 62 4.38 -0.95 -3.80
N HIS A 63 5.03 -0.77 -4.94
CA HIS A 63 6.46 -0.58 -5.02
C HIS A 63 6.79 0.57 -5.95
N LYS A 64 7.72 1.42 -5.52
CA LYS A 64 8.22 2.52 -6.32
C LYS A 64 9.65 2.89 -5.94
N ASP A 65 10.49 2.97 -6.95
CA ASP A 65 11.79 3.63 -6.87
C ASP A 65 11.62 5.07 -7.34
N PHE A 66 12.10 6.02 -6.56
CA PHE A 66 12.05 7.43 -6.91
C PHE A 66 13.23 8.21 -6.33
N VAL A 67 13.52 9.37 -6.92
CA VAL A 67 14.50 10.31 -6.40
C VAL A 67 13.76 11.38 -5.58
N ASP A 68 14.06 11.45 -4.28
CA ASP A 68 13.46 12.46 -3.41
C ASP A 68 13.99 13.85 -3.74
N LYS A 69 13.25 14.59 -4.56
CA LYS A 69 13.63 15.95 -5.02
C LYS A 69 13.80 16.95 -3.88
N LYS A 70 13.05 16.80 -2.77
CA LYS A 70 13.21 17.65 -1.58
C LYS A 70 14.54 17.38 -0.89
N LEU A 71 14.94 16.13 -0.86
CA LEU A 71 16.21 15.71 -0.31
C LEU A 71 17.38 16.16 -1.21
N VAL A 72 17.24 16.06 -2.54
CA VAL A 72 18.23 16.62 -3.48
C VAL A 72 18.45 18.10 -3.22
N GLN A 73 17.38 18.89 -3.09
CA GLN A 73 17.49 20.33 -2.79
C GLN A 73 18.16 20.61 -1.44
N SER A 74 17.87 19.79 -0.43
CA SER A 74 18.50 19.92 0.88
C SER A 74 20.00 19.59 0.81
N LEU A 75 20.38 18.57 0.05
CA LEU A 75 21.77 18.19 -0.18
C LEU A 75 22.53 19.24 -1.01
N ASP A 76 21.90 19.82 -2.03
CA ASP A 76 22.47 20.92 -2.82
C ASP A 76 22.76 22.17 -1.96
N ASN A 77 21.89 22.46 -1.00
CA ASN A 77 22.08 23.56 -0.06
C ASN A 77 23.24 23.32 0.94
N ILE A 78 23.49 22.05 1.31
CA ILE A 78 24.54 21.69 2.29
C ILE A 78 25.88 21.47 1.61
N TYR A 79 25.92 20.82 0.44
CA TYR A 79 27.14 20.39 -0.24
C TYR A 79 27.48 21.21 -1.47
N GLY A 80 26.63 22.17 -1.89
CA GLY A 80 26.80 23.05 -3.04
C GLY A 80 26.33 22.47 -4.37
N ILE A 81 26.09 23.38 -5.33
CA ILE A 81 25.43 23.08 -6.64
C ILE A 81 26.29 22.20 -7.57
N GLY A 82 27.53 21.86 -7.20
CA GLY A 82 28.45 21.07 -8.04
C GLY A 82 28.22 19.54 -8.02
N GLY A 83 27.29 19.05 -7.21
CA GLY A 83 27.08 17.60 -6.97
C GLY A 83 25.84 16.98 -7.62
N GLY A 84 25.17 17.63 -8.57
CA GLY A 84 23.83 17.28 -9.06
C GLY A 84 23.57 15.77 -9.31
N SER A 85 24.37 15.11 -10.12
CA SER A 85 24.20 13.66 -10.38
C SER A 85 24.53 12.78 -9.17
N ILE A 86 25.47 13.18 -8.33
CA ILE A 86 25.87 12.46 -7.11
C ILE A 86 24.79 12.65 -6.03
N ASN A 87 24.21 13.83 -5.92
CA ASN A 87 23.14 14.12 -4.96
C ASN A 87 21.84 13.41 -5.37
N GLU A 88 21.56 13.24 -6.66
CA GLU A 88 20.46 12.43 -7.17
C GLU A 88 20.64 10.95 -6.82
N LEU A 89 21.84 10.38 -7.01
CA LEU A 89 22.14 9.02 -6.60
C LEU A 89 21.99 8.80 -5.09
N ARG A 90 22.41 9.78 -4.28
CA ARG A 90 22.23 9.74 -2.82
C ARG A 90 20.79 9.87 -2.37
N ALA A 91 19.95 10.52 -3.16
CA ALA A 91 18.54 10.71 -2.88
C ALA A 91 17.63 9.60 -3.46
N GLN A 92 18.24 8.58 -4.08
CA GLN A 92 17.50 7.43 -4.56
C GLN A 92 16.87 6.67 -3.38
N THR A 93 15.56 6.53 -3.44
CA THR A 93 14.75 5.92 -2.39
C THR A 93 13.92 4.80 -2.98
N ASN A 94 13.99 3.64 -2.36
CA ASN A 94 13.19 2.47 -2.69
C ASN A 94 12.07 2.35 -1.65
N LEU A 95 10.82 2.36 -2.11
CA LEU A 95 9.64 2.40 -1.27
C LEU A 95 8.80 1.17 -1.52
N HIS A 96 8.49 0.45 -0.44
CA HIS A 96 7.52 -0.63 -0.41
C HIS A 96 6.41 -0.28 0.56
N ASP A 97 5.18 -0.33 0.10
CA ASP A 97 4.00 -0.04 0.90
C ASP A 97 3.06 -1.24 0.93
N PHE A 98 2.59 -1.57 2.13
CA PHE A 98 1.77 -2.74 2.42
C PHE A 98 0.50 -2.34 3.19
N PRO A 99 -0.54 -1.86 2.50
CA PRO A 99 -1.85 -1.63 3.10
C PRO A 99 -2.53 -2.97 3.43
N LEU A 100 -2.85 -3.18 4.71
CA LEU A 100 -3.69 -4.28 5.20
C LEU A 100 -5.06 -3.71 5.56
N MET A 101 -6.11 -4.14 4.87
CA MET A 101 -7.44 -3.52 4.96
C MET A 101 -8.52 -4.54 5.34
N LEU A 102 -9.45 -4.12 6.18
CA LEU A 102 -10.76 -4.76 6.36
C LEU A 102 -11.76 -4.02 5.47
N ASN A 103 -12.32 -4.69 4.48
CA ASN A 103 -13.19 -4.11 3.46
C ASN A 103 -14.63 -4.57 3.63
N LEU A 104 -15.55 -3.66 3.37
CA LEU A 104 -16.97 -3.93 3.20
C LEU A 104 -17.37 -3.52 1.77
N THR A 105 -17.96 -4.44 1.01
CA THR A 105 -18.34 -4.20 -0.38
C THR A 105 -19.83 -4.45 -0.56
N ALA A 106 -20.55 -3.44 -1.04
CA ALA A 106 -21.97 -3.51 -1.41
C ALA A 106 -22.10 -3.62 -2.93
N ASN A 107 -22.80 -4.65 -3.40
CA ASN A 107 -23.00 -4.95 -4.82
C ASN A 107 -24.43 -4.62 -5.23
N PHE A 108 -24.59 -3.95 -6.37
CA PHE A 108 -25.86 -3.53 -6.93
C PHE A 108 -26.01 -4.10 -8.34
N PRO A 109 -26.87 -5.11 -8.58
CA PRO A 109 -27.10 -5.65 -9.91
C PRO A 109 -27.80 -4.59 -10.78
N VAL A 110 -27.16 -4.21 -11.89
CA VAL A 110 -27.67 -3.18 -12.82
C VAL A 110 -28.12 -3.78 -14.15
N ALA A 111 -27.57 -4.94 -14.53
CA ALA A 111 -27.96 -5.68 -15.73
C ALA A 111 -27.68 -7.19 -15.52
N PRO A 112 -28.17 -8.09 -16.38
CA PRO A 112 -27.76 -9.49 -16.36
C PRO A 112 -26.24 -9.60 -16.40
N PHE A 113 -25.66 -10.30 -15.42
CA PHE A 113 -24.21 -10.51 -15.25
C PHE A 113 -23.38 -9.26 -14.89
N VAL A 114 -23.97 -8.07 -14.76
CA VAL A 114 -23.25 -6.82 -14.46
C VAL A 114 -23.70 -6.27 -13.11
N ASN A 115 -22.74 -6.05 -12.21
CA ASN A 115 -22.97 -5.35 -10.97
C ASN A 115 -22.11 -4.09 -10.91
N VAL A 116 -22.66 -3.01 -10.36
CA VAL A 116 -21.89 -1.89 -9.83
C VAL A 116 -21.69 -2.15 -8.35
N PHE A 117 -20.54 -1.80 -7.81
CA PHE A 117 -20.30 -1.97 -6.38
C PHE A 117 -19.67 -0.72 -5.77
N ALA A 118 -19.91 -0.55 -4.48
CA ALA A 118 -19.23 0.41 -3.64
C ALA A 118 -18.45 -0.37 -2.56
N THR A 119 -17.23 0.05 -2.28
CA THR A 119 -16.39 -0.56 -1.26
C THR A 119 -15.87 0.51 -0.31
N GLY A 120 -15.79 0.18 0.97
CA GLY A 120 -15.14 1.00 1.99
C GLY A 120 -14.28 0.10 2.86
N GLY A 121 -13.12 0.61 3.26
CA GLY A 121 -12.18 -0.16 4.07
C GLY A 121 -11.49 0.71 5.12
N ILE A 122 -11.08 0.04 6.19
CA ILE A 122 -10.23 0.59 7.24
C ILE A 122 -9.11 -0.41 7.53
N GLY A 123 -7.96 0.08 7.96
CA GLY A 123 -6.86 -0.84 8.20
C GLY A 123 -5.61 -0.20 8.74
N ALA A 124 -4.51 -0.88 8.47
CA ALA A 124 -3.17 -0.48 8.88
C ALA A 124 -2.24 -0.54 7.68
N GLU A 125 -1.32 0.40 7.61
CA GLU A 125 -0.33 0.50 6.54
C GLU A 125 1.06 0.37 7.11
N ILE A 126 1.87 -0.43 6.44
CA ILE A 126 3.28 -0.61 6.76
C ILE A 126 4.09 -0.10 5.58
N LEU A 127 4.78 1.01 5.78
CA LEU A 127 5.66 1.61 4.80
C LEU A 127 7.11 1.23 5.12
N LEU A 128 7.80 0.64 4.16
CA LEU A 128 9.21 0.29 4.24
C LEU A 128 9.99 1.14 3.25
N ILE A 129 10.99 1.85 3.73
CA ILE A 129 11.80 2.76 2.94
C ILE A 129 13.26 2.36 3.09
N SER A 130 13.92 2.14 1.96
CA SER A 130 15.36 1.95 1.88
C SER A 130 15.98 3.10 1.12
N TYR A 131 16.99 3.72 1.68
CA TYR A 131 17.75 4.81 1.04
C TYR A 131 19.23 4.66 1.30
N SER A 132 20.07 5.14 0.38
CA SER A 132 21.50 5.07 0.53
C SER A 132 21.99 6.07 1.58
N ASN A 133 22.84 5.62 2.49
CA ASN A 133 23.40 6.48 3.54
C ASN A 133 24.25 7.62 2.94
N PHE A 134 23.98 8.86 3.36
CA PHE A 134 24.63 10.05 2.82
C PHE A 134 26.14 10.13 3.11
N GLN A 135 26.59 9.55 4.21
CA GLN A 135 28.00 9.55 4.62
C GLN A 135 28.75 8.35 4.04
N ASN A 136 28.05 7.24 3.77
CA ASN A 136 28.62 6.02 3.23
C ASN A 136 27.66 5.40 2.21
N PRO A 137 27.74 5.78 0.92
CA PRO A 137 26.82 5.33 -0.13
C PRO A 137 26.75 3.82 -0.34
N ASP A 138 27.73 3.07 0.17
CA ASP A 138 27.77 1.61 0.11
C ASP A 138 26.90 0.95 1.21
N LYS A 139 26.26 1.74 2.08
CA LYS A 139 25.36 1.26 3.12
C LYS A 139 23.96 1.79 2.91
N ASP A 140 23.02 0.88 2.76
CA ASP A 140 21.61 1.20 2.76
C ASP A 140 21.08 1.35 4.18
N GLU A 141 20.30 2.38 4.40
CA GLU A 141 19.52 2.59 5.61
C GLU A 141 18.10 2.17 5.38
N PHE A 142 17.53 1.46 6.35
CA PHE A 142 16.18 0.94 6.30
C PHE A 142 15.34 1.59 7.40
N GLN A 143 14.20 2.16 6.99
CA GLN A 143 13.22 2.73 7.89
C GLN A 143 11.86 2.08 7.68
N SER A 144 11.11 1.92 8.75
CA SER A 144 9.73 1.46 8.70
C SER A 144 8.81 2.45 9.38
N ALA A 145 7.67 2.69 8.77
CA ALA A 145 6.62 3.52 9.32
C ALA A 145 5.31 2.74 9.35
N PHE A 146 4.46 3.07 10.30
CA PHE A 146 3.16 2.46 10.46
C PHE A 146 2.12 3.55 10.64
N ASP A 147 0.97 3.39 9.97
CA ASP A 147 -0.15 4.32 10.11
C ASP A 147 -1.49 3.61 10.01
N PHE A 148 -2.53 4.27 10.48
CA PHE A 148 -3.91 3.91 10.19
C PHE A 148 -4.25 4.34 8.77
N ASN A 149 -4.97 3.49 8.04
CA ASN A 149 -5.46 3.83 6.71
C ASN A 149 -6.97 3.61 6.57
N TRP A 150 -7.55 4.30 5.62
CA TRP A 150 -8.92 4.07 5.17
C TRP A 150 -9.02 4.23 3.66
N SER A 151 -10.03 3.60 3.09
CA SER A 151 -10.29 3.71 1.66
C SER A 151 -11.78 3.75 1.35
N LEU A 152 -12.11 4.39 0.24
CA LEU A 152 -13.45 4.42 -0.31
C LEU A 152 -13.37 4.29 -1.83
N GLY A 153 -14.18 3.41 -2.40
CA GLY A 153 -14.12 3.15 -3.83
C GLY A 153 -15.43 2.68 -4.43
N THR A 154 -15.43 2.61 -5.73
CA THR A 154 -16.52 2.08 -6.54
C THR A 154 -15.96 1.32 -7.72
N GLY A 155 -16.77 0.44 -8.29
CA GLY A 155 -16.36 -0.32 -9.45
C GLY A 155 -17.52 -1.00 -10.15
N ILE A 156 -17.15 -1.71 -11.20
CA ILE A 156 -18.07 -2.53 -11.99
C ILE A 156 -17.51 -3.94 -12.07
N SER A 157 -18.37 -4.93 -11.95
CA SER A 157 -18.00 -6.34 -12.13
C SER A 157 -18.89 -7.01 -13.16
N TYR A 158 -18.31 -7.96 -13.89
CA TYR A 158 -18.96 -8.79 -14.87
C TYR A 158 -18.80 -10.26 -14.49
N MET A 159 -19.91 -10.96 -14.29
CA MET A 159 -19.93 -12.37 -13.93
C MET A 159 -19.50 -13.23 -15.12
N LEU A 160 -18.37 -13.92 -15.02
CA LEU A 160 -17.86 -14.86 -16.03
C LEU A 160 -18.55 -16.22 -15.93
N GLY A 161 -19.21 -16.49 -14.82
CA GLY A 161 -19.91 -17.74 -14.57
C GLY A 161 -20.58 -17.72 -13.21
N ARG A 162 -20.89 -18.90 -12.65
CA ARG A 162 -21.57 -19.01 -11.35
C ARG A 162 -20.66 -18.68 -10.15
N ARG A 163 -19.33 -18.75 -10.33
CA ARG A 163 -18.36 -18.70 -9.24
C ARG A 163 -17.22 -17.74 -9.49
N SER A 164 -17.29 -16.90 -10.52
CA SER A 164 -16.22 -15.94 -10.79
C SER A 164 -16.74 -14.69 -11.47
N ASP A 165 -16.14 -13.57 -11.16
CA ASP A 165 -16.31 -12.30 -11.86
C ASP A 165 -14.96 -11.65 -12.17
N ILE A 166 -14.96 -10.84 -13.22
CA ILE A 166 -13.91 -9.87 -13.50
C ILE A 166 -14.42 -8.51 -13.09
N PHE A 167 -13.55 -7.68 -12.52
CA PHE A 167 -13.96 -6.35 -12.06
C PHE A 167 -12.91 -5.29 -12.33
N GLY A 168 -13.39 -4.06 -12.42
CA GLY A 168 -12.57 -2.86 -12.38
C GLY A 168 -13.04 -1.94 -11.26
N GLU A 169 -12.10 -1.36 -10.52
CA GLU A 169 -12.41 -0.49 -9.39
C GLU A 169 -11.55 0.78 -9.40
N LEU A 170 -12.14 1.85 -8.91
CA LEU A 170 -11.49 3.12 -8.63
C LEU A 170 -11.66 3.39 -7.14
N THR A 171 -10.55 3.52 -6.42
CA THR A 171 -10.53 3.65 -4.97
C THR A 171 -9.66 4.85 -4.57
N TYR A 172 -10.17 5.70 -3.70
CA TYR A 172 -9.37 6.68 -2.97
C TYR A 172 -8.87 6.01 -1.69
N HIS A 173 -7.57 6.11 -1.46
CA HIS A 173 -6.89 5.63 -0.27
C HIS A 173 -6.31 6.80 0.49
N SER A 174 -6.28 6.74 1.82
CA SER A 174 -5.73 7.80 2.66
C SER A 174 -4.93 7.20 3.82
N SER A 175 -3.66 7.61 3.89
CA SER A 175 -2.75 7.35 4.99
C SER A 175 -1.59 8.35 4.99
N GLN A 176 -0.94 8.50 6.14
CA GLN A 176 0.23 9.37 6.30
C GLN A 176 1.28 8.73 7.21
N PRO A 177 1.86 7.57 6.82
CA PRO A 177 2.86 6.90 7.62
C PRO A 177 4.03 7.83 7.91
N GLY A 178 4.44 7.88 9.17
CA GLY A 178 5.49 8.74 9.65
C GLY A 178 6.41 8.02 10.62
N TRP A 179 7.62 8.55 10.75
CA TRP A 179 8.57 8.11 11.77
C TRP A 179 9.27 9.30 12.40
N GLN A 180 9.76 9.08 13.59
CA GLN A 180 10.54 10.06 14.34
C GLN A 180 12.01 9.64 14.35
N TYR A 181 12.91 10.59 14.18
CA TYR A 181 14.33 10.38 14.35
C TYR A 181 14.94 11.50 15.21
N GLU A 182 15.95 11.14 15.98
CA GLU A 182 16.64 12.09 16.85
C GLU A 182 17.96 12.51 16.19
N VAL A 183 18.19 13.82 16.15
CA VAL A 183 19.45 14.41 15.71
C VAL A 183 20.05 15.18 16.87
N TYR A 184 21.32 14.89 17.19
CA TYR A 184 22.03 15.65 18.20
C TYR A 184 22.41 17.03 17.65
N ASP A 185 21.85 18.08 18.25
CA ASP A 185 22.17 19.46 17.92
C ASP A 185 23.32 19.93 18.81
N SER A 186 24.52 20.00 18.24
CA SER A 186 25.74 20.42 18.95
C SER A 186 25.72 21.89 19.45
N ASN A 187 24.86 22.73 18.85
CA ASN A 187 24.72 24.14 19.28
C ASN A 187 23.90 24.28 20.55
N ILE A 188 22.99 23.31 20.83
CA ILE A 188 22.07 23.36 21.97
C ILE A 188 22.44 22.28 23.01
N GLY A 189 23.31 21.33 22.65
CA GLY A 189 23.71 20.22 23.51
C GLY A 189 22.58 19.24 23.84
N ARG A 190 21.54 19.15 22.99
CA ARG A 190 20.36 18.29 23.17
C ARG A 190 20.03 17.56 21.88
N ASN A 191 19.40 16.39 22.05
CA ASN A 191 18.73 15.72 20.93
C ASN A 191 17.48 16.51 20.55
N ARG A 192 17.28 16.73 19.26
CA ARG A 192 16.03 17.20 18.67
C ARG A 192 15.35 16.03 17.97
N THR A 193 14.08 15.85 18.25
CA THR A 193 13.22 14.89 17.56
C THR A 193 12.67 15.57 16.30
N PHE A 194 12.91 14.94 15.15
CA PHE A 194 12.31 15.32 13.87
C PHE A 194 11.31 14.27 13.49
N GLU A 195 10.17 14.71 13.00
CA GLU A 195 9.14 13.84 12.43
C GLU A 195 9.15 14.00 10.92
N ARG A 196 9.13 12.89 10.22
CA ARG A 196 8.98 12.82 8.78
C ARG A 196 7.80 11.94 8.44
N SER A 197 6.87 12.45 7.65
CA SER A 197 5.71 11.71 7.15
C SER A 197 5.70 11.67 5.64
N PHE A 198 5.16 10.58 5.10
CA PHE A 198 4.85 10.41 3.69
C PHE A 198 3.34 10.42 3.50
N ASP A 199 2.85 11.31 2.65
CA ASP A 199 1.43 11.32 2.29
C ASP A 199 1.18 10.26 1.21
N MET A 200 0.78 9.07 1.66
CA MET A 200 0.41 7.94 0.80
C MET A 200 -1.06 8.00 0.36
N SER A 201 -1.73 9.14 0.61
CA SER A 201 -3.10 9.33 0.12
C SER A 201 -3.12 9.52 -1.39
N GLY A 202 -4.07 8.86 -2.08
CA GLY A 202 -4.15 8.95 -3.53
C GLY A 202 -5.21 8.06 -4.16
N MET A 203 -5.24 8.07 -5.48
CA MET A 203 -6.18 7.28 -6.27
C MET A 203 -5.55 5.98 -6.73
N MET A 204 -6.30 4.89 -6.59
CA MET A 204 -5.96 3.56 -7.11
C MET A 204 -6.96 3.19 -8.21
N PHE A 205 -6.45 2.80 -9.38
CA PHE A 205 -7.24 2.13 -10.40
C PHE A 205 -6.76 0.68 -10.50
N ARG A 206 -7.66 -0.28 -10.27
CA ARG A 206 -7.33 -1.70 -10.26
C ARG A 206 -8.31 -2.50 -11.11
N ILE A 207 -7.82 -3.55 -11.72
CA ILE A 207 -8.62 -4.63 -12.36
C ILE A 207 -8.32 -5.93 -11.63
N GLY A 208 -9.27 -6.83 -11.59
CA GLY A 208 -9.08 -8.10 -10.88
C GLY A 208 -10.07 -9.18 -11.28
N ILE A 209 -9.80 -10.36 -10.74
CA ILE A 209 -10.69 -11.52 -10.83
C ILE A 209 -11.05 -11.92 -9.41
N ARG A 210 -12.33 -12.18 -9.18
CA ARG A 210 -12.88 -12.66 -7.91
C ARG A 210 -13.48 -14.06 -8.12
N PHE A 211 -13.26 -14.91 -7.13
CA PHE A 211 -13.73 -16.29 -7.09
C PHE A 211 -14.60 -16.50 -5.85
N TYR A 212 -15.68 -17.28 -6.01
CA TYR A 212 -16.60 -17.68 -4.94
C TYR A 212 -16.56 -19.20 -4.78
N TYR A 213 -16.43 -19.69 -3.56
CA TYR A 213 -16.30 -21.13 -3.25
C TYR A 213 -17.06 -21.53 -1.97
#